data_ee7c79a5918250306c420cbbf8ef6c30
#
_entry.id   ee7c79a5918250306c420cbbf8ef6c30
#
_cell.length_a   1.000
_cell.length_b   1.000
_cell.length_c   1.000
_cell.angle_alpha   90.00
_cell.angle_beta   90.00
_cell.angle_gamma   90.00
#
_symmetry.space_group_name_H-M   'P 1'
#
loop_
_entity.id
_entity.type
_entity.pdbx_description
1 polymer ?
#
loop_
_entity_poly.entity_id
_entity_poly.type
_entity_poly.pdbx_seq_one_letter_code
_entity_poly.pdbx_strand_id
1 'polypeptide(L)'
;LMLDAETSKVDYVSPNIERLLGIPWREVRQDVHALDKLGAPEQGKNFLDGLLSGQQREWDFEFEHLETKERRWFHNIAIGSEVEGRTKYILVMSDRTADKQVNQALSDAVAAAETANRAKSTFLSNMSHDIRTPMNAIIGFTTLAISNIDDKERVKDYLAKTLASSNHLLSLINDVLDMSRIESGKLHLEEVEVNLSDVLHDL
;
A
#
# COMPACT_ATOMS: atom_id res chain seq x y z
N LEU A 1 15.55 -6.58 31.61
CA LEU A 1 15.03 -7.36 32.73
C LEU A 1 15.96 -8.56 32.96
N MET A 2 16.26 -8.86 34.25
CA MET A 2 16.96 -10.07 34.63
C MET A 2 16.17 -10.77 35.73
N LEU A 3 15.97 -12.07 35.58
CA LEU A 3 15.20 -12.89 36.50
C LEU A 3 15.84 -14.26 36.73
N ASP A 4 15.57 -14.84 37.89
CA ASP A 4 15.95 -16.21 38.21
C ASP A 4 15.02 -17.21 37.54
N ALA A 5 15.60 -18.19 36.82
CA ALA A 5 14.84 -19.13 35.98
C ALA A 5 13.95 -20.09 36.80
N GLU A 6 14.35 -20.42 38.03
CA GLU A 6 13.64 -21.38 38.87
C GLU A 6 12.55 -20.72 39.72
N THR A 7 12.86 -19.53 40.26
CA THR A 7 11.98 -18.85 41.22
C THR A 7 11.15 -17.73 40.59
N SER A 8 11.42 -17.37 39.32
CA SER A 8 10.84 -16.22 38.60
C SER A 8 11.08 -14.87 39.32
N LYS A 9 11.99 -14.84 40.29
CA LYS A 9 12.32 -13.63 41.02
C LYS A 9 13.09 -12.65 40.16
N VAL A 10 12.63 -11.41 40.11
CA VAL A 10 13.29 -10.34 39.35
C VAL A 10 14.48 -9.79 40.11
N ASP A 11 15.68 -9.98 39.58
CA ASP A 11 16.91 -9.41 40.17
C ASP A 11 17.13 -7.98 39.72
N TYR A 12 16.82 -7.68 38.44
CA TYR A 12 16.96 -6.35 37.87
C TYR A 12 15.87 -6.07 36.84
N VAL A 13 15.34 -4.86 36.87
CA VAL A 13 14.48 -4.30 35.82
C VAL A 13 14.91 -2.86 35.52
N SER A 14 15.06 -2.53 34.26
CA SER A 14 15.36 -1.16 33.84
C SER A 14 14.16 -0.26 34.07
N PRO A 15 14.33 0.95 34.67
CA PRO A 15 13.26 1.94 34.82
C PRO A 15 12.59 2.32 33.46
N ASN A 16 13.29 2.15 32.33
CA ASN A 16 12.75 2.39 30.98
C ASN A 16 11.52 1.53 30.63
N ILE A 17 11.29 0.44 31.37
CA ILE A 17 10.15 -0.45 31.14
C ILE A 17 8.82 0.30 31.29
N GLU A 18 8.77 1.27 32.22
CA GLU A 18 7.58 2.10 32.43
C GLU A 18 7.24 2.92 31.21
N ARG A 19 8.23 3.58 30.60
CA ARG A 19 8.06 4.34 29.36
C ARG A 19 7.75 3.45 28.15
N LEU A 20 8.28 2.23 28.13
CA LEU A 20 8.13 1.31 27.00
C LEU A 20 6.78 0.57 27.02
N LEU A 21 6.32 0.16 28.19
CA LEU A 21 5.17 -0.73 28.35
C LEU A 21 3.97 -0.07 29.05
N GLY A 22 4.19 1.06 29.72
CA GLY A 22 3.17 1.69 30.59
C GLY A 22 2.95 0.92 31.90
N ILE A 23 3.93 0.14 32.36
CA ILE A 23 3.88 -0.59 33.62
C ILE A 23 4.95 -0.03 34.56
N PRO A 24 4.61 0.38 35.79
CA PRO A 24 5.59 0.85 36.75
C PRO A 24 6.69 -0.19 36.97
N TRP A 25 7.95 0.19 36.83
CA TRP A 25 9.08 -0.74 36.99
C TRP A 25 9.13 -1.41 38.35
N ARG A 26 8.63 -0.73 39.39
CA ARG A 26 8.57 -1.26 40.77
C ARG A 26 7.60 -2.44 40.86
N GLU A 27 6.50 -2.39 40.11
CA GLU A 27 5.53 -3.48 40.05
C GLU A 27 6.16 -4.72 39.41
N VAL A 28 6.82 -4.56 38.25
CA VAL A 28 7.53 -5.66 37.59
C VAL A 28 8.63 -6.24 38.42
N ARG A 29 9.31 -5.38 39.26
CA ARG A 29 10.35 -5.86 40.15
C ARG A 29 9.81 -6.70 41.32
N GLN A 30 8.61 -6.42 41.79
CA GLN A 30 7.96 -7.19 42.84
C GLN A 30 7.40 -8.51 42.31
N ASP A 31 6.79 -8.46 41.12
CA ASP A 31 6.18 -9.61 40.47
C ASP A 31 6.33 -9.50 38.93
N VAL A 32 7.08 -10.44 38.33
CA VAL A 32 7.27 -10.49 36.89
C VAL A 32 5.95 -10.70 36.15
N HIS A 33 4.95 -11.32 36.78
CA HIS A 33 3.60 -11.51 36.21
C HIS A 33 2.83 -10.20 35.98
N ALA A 34 3.32 -9.07 36.49
CA ALA A 34 2.82 -7.76 36.07
C ALA A 34 2.91 -7.55 34.56
N LEU A 35 3.84 -8.25 33.85
CA LEU A 35 3.96 -8.23 32.39
C LEU A 35 2.83 -8.96 31.67
N ASP A 36 2.08 -9.84 32.33
CA ASP A 36 0.92 -10.53 31.77
C ASP A 36 -0.23 -9.54 31.45
N LYS A 37 -0.20 -8.33 32.05
CA LYS A 37 -1.14 -7.25 31.72
C LYS A 37 -1.04 -6.78 30.25
N LEU A 38 0.10 -7.03 29.60
CA LEU A 38 0.29 -6.66 28.21
C LEU A 38 -0.61 -7.47 27.26
N GLY A 39 -1.06 -8.64 27.71
CA GLY A 39 -1.97 -9.50 26.98
C GLY A 39 -1.51 -9.80 25.52
N ALA A 40 -1.74 -11.00 25.03
CA ALA A 40 -1.60 -11.26 23.60
C ALA A 40 -3.01 -11.28 22.99
N PRO A 41 -3.47 -10.22 22.32
CA PRO A 41 -4.86 -10.11 21.87
C PRO A 41 -5.29 -11.22 20.92
N GLU A 42 -4.37 -11.82 20.18
CA GLU A 42 -4.73 -12.74 19.09
C GLU A 42 -4.11 -14.15 19.17
N GLN A 43 -3.13 -14.39 20.06
CA GLN A 43 -2.40 -15.68 20.07
C GLN A 43 -2.58 -16.52 21.33
N GLY A 44 -3.35 -16.07 22.32
CA GLY A 44 -3.63 -16.83 23.55
C GLY A 44 -2.38 -17.20 24.38
N LYS A 45 -1.23 -16.57 24.11
CA LYS A 45 0.03 -16.76 24.84
C LYS A 45 0.34 -15.52 25.63
N ASN A 46 0.61 -15.68 26.90
CA ASN A 46 1.06 -14.60 27.75
C ASN A 46 2.49 -14.19 27.36
N PHE A 47 2.84 -12.92 27.57
CA PHE A 47 4.17 -12.40 27.27
C PHE A 47 5.30 -13.25 27.89
N LEU A 48 5.08 -13.77 29.10
CA LEU A 48 6.04 -14.56 29.85
C LEU A 48 6.15 -16.02 29.42
N ASP A 49 5.16 -16.59 28.71
CA ASP A 49 5.17 -18.01 28.35
C ASP A 49 6.40 -18.36 27.50
N GLY A 50 6.81 -17.47 26.59
CA GLY A 50 8.02 -17.63 25.78
C GLY A 50 9.30 -17.60 26.61
N LEU A 51 9.33 -16.77 27.66
CA LEU A 51 10.49 -16.61 28.52
C LEU A 51 10.61 -17.76 29.52
N LEU A 52 9.52 -18.09 30.23
CA LEU A 52 9.51 -19.07 31.32
C LEU A 52 9.59 -20.53 30.83
N SER A 53 9.09 -20.80 29.61
CA SER A 53 9.18 -22.15 29.04
C SER A 53 10.63 -22.53 28.63
N GLY A 54 11.55 -21.57 28.57
CA GLY A 54 12.92 -21.77 28.12
C GLY A 54 13.05 -22.24 26.66
N GLN A 55 11.91 -22.40 25.96
CA GLN A 55 11.87 -22.90 24.59
C GLN A 55 12.09 -21.80 23.54
N GLN A 56 11.70 -20.58 23.86
CA GLN A 56 11.77 -19.45 22.94
C GLN A 56 12.84 -18.46 23.41
N ARG A 57 13.90 -18.31 22.61
CA ARG A 57 15.00 -17.38 22.89
C ARG A 57 14.81 -16.03 22.20
N GLU A 58 13.96 -15.97 21.18
CA GLU A 58 13.74 -14.79 20.35
C GLU A 58 12.29 -14.81 19.85
N TRP A 59 11.56 -13.70 20.03
CA TRP A 59 10.17 -13.58 19.56
C TRP A 59 9.76 -12.14 19.39
N ASP A 60 8.88 -11.90 18.43
CA ASP A 60 8.17 -10.65 18.24
C ASP A 60 6.87 -10.66 19.06
N PHE A 61 6.55 -9.51 19.64
CA PHE A 61 5.36 -9.34 20.44
C PHE A 61 4.70 -8.01 20.13
N GLU A 62 3.41 -8.05 19.82
CA GLU A 62 2.58 -6.89 19.63
C GLU A 62 1.65 -6.70 20.82
N PHE A 63 1.54 -5.48 21.30
CA PHE A 63 0.66 -5.14 22.43
C PHE A 63 0.17 -3.71 22.33
N GLU A 64 -0.88 -3.42 23.09
CA GLU A 64 -1.38 -2.07 23.30
C GLU A 64 -0.73 -1.46 24.55
N HIS A 65 -0.03 -0.34 24.40
CA HIS A 65 0.61 0.36 25.53
C HIS A 65 -0.44 0.77 26.57
N LEU A 66 -0.24 0.39 27.83
CA LEU A 66 -1.31 0.46 28.84
C LEU A 66 -1.81 1.89 29.12
N GLU A 67 -0.94 2.90 28.99
CA GLU A 67 -1.30 4.30 29.23
C GLU A 67 -1.74 5.00 27.93
N THR A 68 -0.91 4.94 26.87
CA THR A 68 -1.17 5.71 25.62
C THR A 68 -2.14 5.04 24.68
N LYS A 69 -2.46 3.76 24.87
CA LYS A 69 -3.31 2.95 23.99
C LYS A 69 -2.78 2.81 22.57
N GLU A 70 -1.50 3.10 22.36
CA GLU A 70 -0.84 2.91 21.08
C GLU A 70 -0.43 1.46 20.89
N ARG A 71 -0.61 0.93 19.69
CA ARG A 71 -0.06 -0.36 19.31
C ARG A 71 1.44 -0.26 19.17
N ARG A 72 2.18 -1.16 19.86
CA ARG A 72 3.64 -1.24 19.81
C ARG A 72 4.11 -2.64 19.46
N TRP A 73 5.23 -2.71 18.79
CA TRP A 73 5.88 -3.95 18.37
C TRP A 73 7.25 -4.03 19.02
N PHE A 74 7.48 -5.11 19.73
CA PHE A 74 8.75 -5.38 20.38
C PHE A 74 9.37 -6.64 19.82
N HIS A 75 10.68 -6.58 19.60
CA HIS A 75 11.52 -7.72 19.38
C HIS A 75 12.19 -8.08 20.69
N ASN A 76 11.98 -9.30 21.17
CA ASN A 76 12.42 -9.76 22.48
C ASN A 76 13.47 -10.85 22.32
N ILE A 77 14.54 -10.76 23.07
CA ILE A 77 15.61 -11.76 23.11
C ILE A 77 15.80 -12.18 24.58
N ALA A 78 15.68 -13.49 24.84
CA ALA A 78 15.96 -14.08 26.14
C ALA A 78 17.29 -14.84 26.10
N ILE A 79 18.22 -14.44 26.97
CA ILE A 79 19.55 -15.05 27.10
C ILE A 79 19.63 -15.73 28.45
N GLY A 80 19.81 -17.07 28.44
CA GLY A 80 20.13 -17.82 29.66
C GLY A 80 21.61 -17.68 29.99
N SER A 81 21.93 -17.39 31.25
CA SER A 81 23.31 -17.31 31.77
C SER A 81 23.37 -17.97 33.12
N GLU A 82 24.47 -18.67 33.44
CA GLU A 82 24.74 -19.18 34.77
C GLU A 82 25.45 -18.10 35.57
N VAL A 83 24.85 -17.70 36.70
CA VAL A 83 25.42 -16.74 37.67
C VAL A 83 25.35 -17.37 39.07
N GLU A 84 26.49 -17.54 39.72
CA GLU A 84 26.59 -18.14 41.07
C GLU A 84 25.89 -19.50 41.19
N GLY A 85 26.00 -20.36 40.14
CA GLY A 85 25.41 -21.71 40.09
C GLY A 85 23.89 -21.73 39.91
N ARG A 86 23.28 -20.61 39.49
CA ARG A 86 21.86 -20.51 39.17
C ARG A 86 21.66 -20.01 37.75
N THR A 87 20.68 -20.57 37.05
CA THR A 87 20.30 -20.08 35.74
C THR A 87 19.52 -18.78 35.85
N LYS A 88 20.02 -17.73 35.23
CA LYS A 88 19.37 -16.42 35.10
C LYS A 88 18.96 -16.20 33.66
N TYR A 89 17.78 -15.62 33.47
CA TYR A 89 17.33 -15.11 32.16
C TYR A 89 17.53 -13.61 32.07
N ILE A 90 18.18 -13.16 31.02
CA ILE A 90 18.29 -11.75 30.65
C ILE A 90 17.35 -11.54 29.47
N LEU A 91 16.31 -10.75 29.66
CA LEU A 91 15.39 -10.35 28.63
C LEU A 91 15.75 -8.94 28.11
N VAL A 92 16.07 -8.88 26.84
CA VAL A 92 16.28 -7.63 26.09
C VAL A 92 15.06 -7.40 25.23
N MET A 93 14.48 -6.21 25.35
CA MET A 93 13.31 -5.78 24.59
C MET A 93 13.69 -4.59 23.72
N SER A 94 13.49 -4.71 22.42
CA SER A 94 13.75 -3.67 21.42
C SER A 94 12.45 -3.19 20.81
N ASP A 95 12.13 -1.91 20.97
CA ASP A 95 10.97 -1.29 20.32
C ASP A 95 11.22 -1.19 18.79
N ARG A 96 10.37 -1.84 18.01
CA ARG A 96 10.40 -1.87 16.56
C ARG A 96 9.17 -1.20 15.92
N THR A 97 8.43 -0.44 16.73
CA THR A 97 7.19 0.20 16.29
C THR A 97 7.43 1.11 15.08
N ALA A 98 8.43 1.99 15.17
CA ALA A 98 8.77 2.89 14.07
C ALA A 98 9.21 2.13 12.80
N ASP A 99 10.05 1.10 12.94
CA ASP A 99 10.51 0.28 11.81
C ASP A 99 9.32 -0.43 11.13
N LYS A 100 8.39 -0.97 11.90
CA LYS A 100 7.18 -1.64 11.38
C LYS A 100 6.27 -0.65 10.65
N GLN A 101 6.05 0.54 11.22
CA GLN A 101 5.23 1.57 10.59
C GLN A 101 5.83 2.06 9.27
N VAL A 102 7.14 2.31 9.23
CA VAL A 102 7.85 2.72 8.01
C VAL A 102 7.77 1.62 6.95
N ASN A 103 8.03 0.37 7.31
CA ASN A 103 7.96 -0.75 6.38
C ASN A 103 6.55 -0.97 5.84
N GLN A 104 5.51 -0.82 6.68
CA GLN A 104 4.12 -0.91 6.22
C GLN A 104 3.79 0.23 5.26
N ALA A 105 4.11 1.47 5.61
CA ALA A 105 3.87 2.63 4.73
C ALA A 105 4.60 2.49 3.39
N LEU A 106 5.84 1.96 3.40
CA LEU A 106 6.59 1.68 2.17
C LEU A 106 5.91 0.60 1.34
N SER A 107 5.47 -0.49 1.96
CA SER A 107 4.75 -1.58 1.28
C SER A 107 3.46 -1.07 0.62
N ASP A 108 2.70 -0.26 1.34
CA ASP A 108 1.45 0.33 0.83
C ASP A 108 1.72 1.29 -0.33
N ALA A 109 2.77 2.11 -0.24
CA ALA A 109 3.18 3.01 -1.32
C ALA A 109 3.62 2.25 -2.58
N VAL A 110 4.39 1.16 -2.41
CA VAL A 110 4.80 0.30 -3.54
C VAL A 110 3.59 -0.35 -4.20
N ALA A 111 2.66 -0.91 -3.43
CA ALA A 111 1.45 -1.54 -3.96
C ALA A 111 0.56 -0.53 -4.73
N ALA A 112 0.43 0.70 -4.21
CA ALA A 112 -0.29 1.77 -4.89
C ALA A 112 0.39 2.18 -6.21
N ALA A 113 1.73 2.32 -6.21
CA ALA A 113 2.50 2.65 -7.40
C ALA A 113 2.42 1.55 -8.47
N GLU A 114 2.49 0.28 -8.09
CA GLU A 114 2.32 -0.85 -9.02
C GLU A 114 0.92 -0.87 -9.64
N THR A 115 -0.11 -0.62 -8.83
CA THR A 115 -1.49 -0.58 -9.32
C THR A 115 -1.68 0.54 -10.34
N ALA A 116 -1.17 1.75 -10.05
CA ALA A 116 -1.20 2.88 -10.97
C ALA A 116 -0.43 2.58 -12.27
N ASN A 117 0.74 1.95 -12.17
CA ASN A 117 1.55 1.59 -13.35
C ASN A 117 0.87 0.53 -14.23
N ARG A 118 0.22 -0.47 -13.64
CA ARG A 118 -0.58 -1.47 -14.38
C ARG A 118 -1.75 -0.82 -15.10
N ALA A 119 -2.49 0.05 -14.42
CA ALA A 119 -3.60 0.79 -15.04
C ALA A 119 -3.11 1.63 -16.22
N LYS A 120 -1.99 2.34 -16.08
CA LYS A 120 -1.37 3.12 -17.17
C LYS A 120 -0.95 2.25 -18.35
N SER A 121 -0.34 1.09 -18.11
CA SER A 121 0.09 0.16 -19.15
C SER A 121 -1.12 -0.41 -19.93
N THR A 122 -2.19 -0.77 -19.21
CA THR A 122 -3.43 -1.25 -19.82
C THR A 122 -4.08 -0.15 -20.67
N PHE A 123 -4.14 1.07 -20.15
CA PHE A 123 -4.66 2.23 -20.88
C PHE A 123 -3.90 2.45 -22.20
N LEU A 124 -2.55 2.48 -22.17
CA LEU A 124 -1.73 2.69 -23.36
C LEU A 124 -1.90 1.54 -24.38
N SER A 125 -2.04 0.30 -23.92
CA SER A 125 -2.30 -0.85 -24.79
C SER A 125 -3.65 -0.73 -25.51
N ASN A 126 -4.71 -0.38 -24.78
CA ASN A 126 -6.03 -0.19 -25.33
C ASN A 126 -6.06 0.98 -26.32
N MET A 127 -5.46 2.12 -25.96
CA MET A 127 -5.36 3.29 -26.84
C MET A 127 -4.62 2.97 -28.15
N SER A 128 -3.55 2.16 -28.09
CA SER A 128 -2.84 1.72 -29.29
C SER A 128 -3.72 0.91 -30.22
N HIS A 129 -4.59 0.06 -29.67
CA HIS A 129 -5.56 -0.71 -30.45
C HIS A 129 -6.63 0.21 -31.07
N ASP A 130 -7.18 1.11 -30.27
CA ASP A 130 -8.28 2.00 -30.65
C ASP A 130 -7.85 3.04 -31.70
N ILE A 131 -6.60 3.47 -31.66
CA ILE A 131 -5.99 4.32 -32.71
C ILE A 131 -5.73 3.53 -33.99
N ARG A 132 -5.29 2.28 -33.89
CA ARG A 132 -4.97 1.45 -35.08
C ARG A 132 -6.19 1.16 -35.96
N THR A 133 -7.33 0.96 -35.34
CA THR A 133 -8.58 0.60 -36.06
C THR A 133 -9.01 1.68 -37.06
N PRO A 134 -9.23 2.94 -36.69
CA PRO A 134 -9.56 4.01 -37.61
C PRO A 134 -8.42 4.30 -38.59
N MET A 135 -7.15 4.20 -38.20
CA MET A 135 -6.02 4.34 -39.13
C MET A 135 -6.06 3.32 -40.26
N ASN A 136 -6.30 2.04 -39.91
CA ASN A 136 -6.40 0.99 -40.93
C ASN A 136 -7.63 1.21 -41.86
N ALA A 137 -8.73 1.73 -41.31
CA ALA A 137 -9.92 2.08 -42.11
C ALA A 137 -9.61 3.24 -43.06
N ILE A 138 -8.92 4.30 -42.61
CA ILE A 138 -8.47 5.41 -43.46
C ILE A 138 -7.61 4.89 -44.62
N ILE A 139 -6.59 4.09 -44.34
CA ILE A 139 -5.69 3.51 -45.35
C ILE A 139 -6.48 2.63 -46.31
N GLY A 140 -7.34 1.74 -45.79
CA GLY A 140 -8.13 0.82 -46.58
C GLY A 140 -9.11 1.53 -47.54
N PHE A 141 -9.91 2.46 -47.02
CA PHE A 141 -10.86 3.21 -47.87
C PHE A 141 -10.15 4.13 -48.87
N THR A 142 -9.04 4.74 -48.50
CA THR A 142 -8.22 5.54 -49.42
C THR A 142 -7.67 4.66 -50.56
N THR A 143 -7.16 3.46 -50.26
CA THR A 143 -6.68 2.51 -51.23
C THR A 143 -7.81 2.06 -52.19
N LEU A 144 -9.00 1.78 -51.64
CA LEU A 144 -10.17 1.42 -52.40
C LEU A 144 -10.64 2.57 -53.32
N ALA A 145 -10.60 3.81 -52.83
CA ALA A 145 -10.94 4.98 -53.64
C ALA A 145 -9.98 5.14 -54.82
N ILE A 146 -8.69 4.97 -54.61
CA ILE A 146 -7.68 5.03 -55.67
C ILE A 146 -7.90 3.92 -56.70
N SER A 147 -8.17 2.68 -56.26
CA SER A 147 -8.39 1.52 -57.15
C SER A 147 -9.69 1.61 -57.96
N ASN A 148 -10.64 2.44 -57.56
CA ASN A 148 -11.93 2.61 -58.22
C ASN A 148 -12.13 4.04 -58.74
N ILE A 149 -11.07 4.73 -59.13
CA ILE A 149 -11.06 6.16 -59.40
C ILE A 149 -12.07 6.58 -60.49
N ASP A 150 -12.41 5.68 -61.42
CA ASP A 150 -13.36 5.89 -62.50
C ASP A 150 -14.84 5.75 -62.05
N ASP A 151 -15.10 5.16 -60.86
CA ASP A 151 -16.44 5.01 -60.30
C ASP A 151 -16.70 6.11 -59.25
N LYS A 152 -17.26 7.22 -59.70
CA LYS A 152 -17.50 8.40 -58.87
C LYS A 152 -18.34 8.15 -57.62
N GLU A 153 -19.33 7.27 -57.68
CA GLU A 153 -20.22 6.98 -56.56
C GLU A 153 -19.47 6.17 -55.49
N ARG A 154 -18.68 5.17 -55.87
CA ARG A 154 -17.83 4.42 -54.96
C ARG A 154 -16.73 5.28 -54.32
N VAL A 155 -16.08 6.11 -55.12
CA VAL A 155 -15.05 7.03 -54.61
C VAL A 155 -15.65 7.96 -53.58
N LYS A 156 -16.84 8.53 -53.80
CA LYS A 156 -17.53 9.39 -52.86
C LYS A 156 -17.87 8.66 -51.54
N ASP A 157 -18.37 7.43 -51.60
CA ASP A 157 -18.66 6.59 -50.42
C ASP A 157 -17.37 6.30 -49.63
N TYR A 158 -16.28 5.91 -50.30
CA TYR A 158 -14.99 5.65 -49.62
C TYR A 158 -14.39 6.91 -48.95
N LEU A 159 -14.49 8.06 -49.62
CA LEU A 159 -14.03 9.34 -49.03
C LEU A 159 -14.87 9.75 -47.83
N ALA A 160 -16.20 9.53 -47.84
CA ALA A 160 -17.06 9.78 -46.73
C ALA A 160 -16.69 8.90 -45.48
N LYS A 161 -16.42 7.62 -45.74
CA LYS A 161 -15.94 6.68 -44.69
C LYS A 161 -14.56 7.02 -44.18
N THR A 162 -13.66 7.50 -45.02
CA THR A 162 -12.33 8.01 -44.64
C THR A 162 -12.47 9.20 -43.71
N LEU A 163 -13.33 10.18 -44.07
CA LEU A 163 -13.57 11.36 -43.27
C LEU A 163 -14.16 11.01 -41.88
N ALA A 164 -15.15 10.11 -41.84
CA ALA A 164 -15.73 9.63 -40.58
C ALA A 164 -14.67 8.96 -39.68
N SER A 165 -13.82 8.10 -40.27
CA SER A 165 -12.73 7.45 -39.51
C SER A 165 -11.67 8.45 -39.02
N SER A 166 -11.40 9.49 -39.82
CA SER A 166 -10.46 10.57 -39.41
C SER A 166 -11.00 11.42 -38.25
N ASN A 167 -12.29 11.75 -38.27
CA ASN A 167 -12.94 12.47 -37.17
C ASN A 167 -12.95 11.64 -35.89
N HIS A 168 -13.20 10.35 -36.00
CA HIS A 168 -13.15 9.45 -34.85
C HIS A 168 -11.71 9.35 -34.29
N LEU A 169 -10.70 9.28 -35.13
CA LEU A 169 -9.30 9.27 -34.72
C LEU A 169 -8.92 10.58 -33.98
N LEU A 170 -9.40 11.71 -34.50
CA LEU A 170 -9.16 13.03 -33.88
C LEU A 170 -9.78 13.10 -32.47
N SER A 171 -11.00 12.58 -32.30
CA SER A 171 -11.64 12.48 -30.97
C SER A 171 -10.79 11.67 -29.99
N LEU A 172 -10.33 10.48 -30.40
CA LEU A 172 -9.48 9.62 -29.57
C LEU A 172 -8.15 10.31 -29.16
N ILE A 173 -7.55 11.07 -30.07
CA ILE A 173 -6.34 11.83 -29.76
C ILE A 173 -6.64 12.92 -28.72
N ASN A 174 -7.75 13.63 -28.87
CA ASN A 174 -8.15 14.65 -27.90
C ASN A 174 -8.40 14.04 -26.52
N ASP A 175 -9.06 12.88 -26.42
CA ASP A 175 -9.29 12.16 -25.18
C ASP A 175 -7.95 11.82 -24.47
N VAL A 176 -6.94 11.37 -25.23
CA VAL A 176 -5.59 11.10 -24.69
C VAL A 176 -4.90 12.38 -24.20
N LEU A 177 -5.02 13.46 -24.95
CA LEU A 177 -4.44 14.75 -24.58
C LEU A 177 -5.11 15.32 -23.32
N ASP A 178 -6.40 15.21 -23.18
CA ASP A 178 -7.14 15.64 -22.00
C ASP A 178 -6.79 14.80 -20.78
N MET A 179 -6.66 13.48 -20.93
CA MET A 179 -6.15 12.62 -19.86
C MET A 179 -4.74 13.03 -19.42
N SER A 180 -3.84 13.34 -20.37
CA SER A 180 -2.49 13.84 -20.06
C SER A 180 -2.48 15.18 -19.32
N ARG A 181 -3.43 16.07 -19.65
CA ARG A 181 -3.61 17.36 -18.94
C ARG A 181 -4.12 17.14 -17.52
N ILE A 182 -5.06 16.20 -17.31
CA ILE A 182 -5.56 15.80 -15.98
C ILE A 182 -4.42 15.25 -15.13
N GLU A 183 -3.65 14.28 -15.66
CA GLU A 183 -2.51 13.67 -14.94
C GLU A 183 -1.44 14.69 -14.54
N SER A 184 -1.19 15.66 -15.40
CA SER A 184 -0.18 16.72 -15.15
C SER A 184 -0.68 17.86 -14.25
N GLY A 185 -1.95 17.83 -13.81
CA GLY A 185 -2.56 18.91 -13.02
C GLY A 185 -2.73 20.22 -13.79
N LYS A 186 -2.64 20.19 -15.14
CA LYS A 186 -2.75 21.36 -16.03
C LYS A 186 -4.14 21.55 -16.63
N LEU A 187 -5.14 20.84 -16.09
CA LEU A 187 -6.52 21.03 -16.53
C LEU A 187 -7.01 22.39 -16.03
N HIS A 188 -7.31 23.31 -16.94
CA HIS A 188 -8.04 24.54 -16.63
C HIS A 188 -9.54 24.31 -16.88
N LEU A 189 -10.34 24.44 -15.83
CA LEU A 189 -11.79 24.48 -15.94
C LEU A 189 -12.20 25.93 -16.21
N GLU A 190 -12.89 26.16 -17.32
CA GLU A 190 -13.54 27.44 -17.59
C GLU A 190 -15.02 27.32 -17.19
N GLU A 191 -15.44 28.20 -16.31
CA GLU A 191 -16.86 28.35 -15.98
C GLU A 191 -17.49 29.35 -16.94
N VAL A 192 -18.32 28.85 -17.85
CA VAL A 192 -19.09 29.69 -18.79
C VAL A 192 -20.58 29.42 -18.62
N GLU A 193 -21.40 30.45 -18.74
CA GLU A 193 -22.84 30.29 -18.79
C GLU A 193 -23.23 29.58 -20.09
N VAL A 194 -23.91 28.42 -19.96
CA VAL A 194 -24.41 27.64 -21.10
C VAL A 194 -25.92 27.47 -21.00
N ASN A 195 -26.59 27.49 -22.14
CA ASN A 195 -27.98 27.10 -22.19
C ASN A 195 -28.08 25.57 -22.19
N LEU A 196 -28.66 25.00 -21.15
CA LEU A 196 -28.78 23.54 -20.98
C LEU A 196 -29.55 22.88 -22.14
N SER A 197 -30.51 23.62 -22.75
CA SER A 197 -31.25 23.12 -23.91
C SER A 197 -30.37 22.89 -25.14
N ASP A 198 -29.37 23.76 -25.36
CA ASP A 198 -28.43 23.66 -26.48
C ASP A 198 -27.48 22.49 -26.26
N VAL A 199 -26.97 22.30 -25.02
CA VAL A 199 -26.10 21.18 -24.66
C VAL A 199 -26.80 19.82 -24.83
N LEU A 200 -28.10 19.73 -24.49
CA LEU A 200 -28.88 18.50 -24.61
C LEU A 200 -29.27 18.19 -26.06
N HIS A 201 -29.26 19.17 -26.96
CA HIS A 201 -29.55 18.98 -28.37
C HIS A 201 -28.32 18.47 -29.16
N ASP A 202 -27.12 18.76 -28.66
CA ASP A 202 -25.85 18.37 -29.27
C ASP A 202 -25.30 16.99 -28.77
N LEU A 203 -26.01 16.34 -27.84
CA LEU A 203 -25.75 14.98 -27.35
C LEU A 203 -26.56 13.93 -28.12
#